data_1aae58441c170315ae7c1c4255963604
#
_entry.id   1aae58441c170315ae7c1c4255963604
#
_cell.length_a   1.000
_cell.length_b   1.000
_cell.length_c   1.000
_cell.angle_alpha   90.00
_cell.angle_beta   90.00
_cell.angle_gamma   90.00
#
_symmetry.space_group_name_H-M   'P 1'
#
loop_
_entity.id
_entity.type
_entity.pdbx_description
1 polymer ?
#
loop_
_entity_poly.entity_id
_entity_poly.type
_entity_poly.pdbx_seq_one_letter_code
_entity_poly.pdbx_strand_id
1 'polypeptide(L)'
;MPSSRMPRVAYYAHHHGTGHLRHAANIARLGAVELLVTGTAPAGGSPQLPGGARFAPLPPDVGPDGPFAPGPGEFLHYAPAGSALQSRFSRLHRLWEEFAPDVVVVDVSVEVAAFARLAGYPVIHRRMHGERTDPAHRLAYDSVHRLIAYFPETIEDPAHLRAYGSKSTYLGMLAPDTAPSAGLVPVRPRTVAVQTSLGGTGVALEDLLAAARQTPDWQWDVMGHTAGAPGEVPANVSLLGVVADPGPRLAGADVVVTSAGHNAVAAAAAARRPALLIPEPRPFREQAVFASSLAAAGAAAAAGFASVADWPSLLEELRGSDPQLLARTLLVSPDEFRDRFLAAVDSAVTGGERDNAVPGGNVSTVH
;
A
#
# COMPACT_ATOMS: atom_id res chain seq x y z
N MET A 1 -20.88 26.54 -8.26
CA MET A 1 -20.60 26.64 -6.81
C MET A 1 -20.25 25.23 -6.34
N PRO A 2 -19.07 25.00 -5.73
CA PRO A 2 -18.81 23.69 -5.15
C PRO A 2 -19.88 23.40 -4.10
N SER A 3 -20.39 22.18 -4.09
CA SER A 3 -21.39 21.70 -3.12
C SER A 3 -20.84 21.93 -1.70
N SER A 4 -21.64 22.56 -0.82
CA SER A 4 -21.27 22.81 0.58
C SER A 4 -21.28 21.54 1.43
N ARG A 5 -21.62 20.39 0.85
CA ARG A 5 -21.64 19.10 1.56
C ARG A 5 -20.30 18.36 1.42
N MET A 6 -19.99 17.58 2.44
CA MET A 6 -18.84 16.68 2.45
C MET A 6 -18.99 15.63 1.33
N PRO A 7 -17.94 15.39 0.50
CA PRO A 7 -18.00 14.35 -0.53
C PRO A 7 -18.24 12.96 0.04
N ARG A 8 -19.06 12.17 -0.65
CA ARG A 8 -19.35 10.77 -0.28
C ARG A 8 -18.47 9.82 -1.10
N VAL A 9 -17.58 9.14 -0.43
CA VAL A 9 -16.59 8.25 -1.04
C VAL A 9 -16.88 6.80 -0.66
N ALA A 10 -17.11 5.94 -1.66
CA ALA A 10 -17.10 4.50 -1.45
C ALA A 10 -15.70 3.96 -1.72
N TYR A 11 -15.06 3.37 -0.72
CA TYR A 11 -13.72 2.80 -0.81
C TYR A 11 -13.77 1.28 -0.83
N TYR A 12 -13.32 0.67 -1.91
CA TYR A 12 -13.15 -0.78 -1.98
C TYR A 12 -11.75 -1.15 -1.50
N ALA A 13 -11.67 -1.82 -0.34
CA ALA A 13 -10.43 -2.34 0.22
C ALA A 13 -10.22 -3.80 -0.21
N HIS A 14 -9.11 -4.08 -0.89
CA HIS A 14 -8.76 -5.44 -1.29
C HIS A 14 -8.49 -6.31 -0.05
N HIS A 15 -8.78 -7.61 -0.15
CA HIS A 15 -8.75 -8.51 1.01
C HIS A 15 -7.36 -9.11 1.32
N HIS A 16 -6.40 -9.00 0.42
CA HIS A 16 -5.06 -9.52 0.65
C HIS A 16 -4.25 -8.63 1.60
N GLY A 17 -4.16 -9.06 2.86
CA GLY A 17 -3.44 -8.36 3.92
C GLY A 17 -4.21 -7.19 4.54
N THR A 18 -3.64 -6.63 5.61
CA THR A 18 -4.27 -5.53 6.39
C THR A 18 -3.95 -4.14 5.84
N GLY A 19 -3.07 -4.04 4.84
CA GLY A 19 -2.57 -2.77 4.31
C GLY A 19 -3.65 -1.89 3.70
N HIS A 20 -4.56 -2.48 2.94
CA HIS A 20 -5.66 -1.78 2.26
C HIS A 20 -6.64 -1.15 3.24
N LEU A 21 -6.99 -1.86 4.33
CA LEU A 21 -7.83 -1.30 5.39
C LEU A 21 -7.13 -0.17 6.14
N ARG A 22 -5.81 -0.21 6.29
CA ARG A 22 -5.03 0.89 6.88
C ARG A 22 -5.10 2.15 6.01
N HIS A 23 -5.02 2.02 4.69
CA HIS A 23 -5.20 3.17 3.79
C HIS A 23 -6.60 3.78 3.90
N ALA A 24 -7.64 2.95 3.95
CA ALA A 24 -9.00 3.42 4.18
C ALA A 24 -9.14 4.13 5.55
N ALA A 25 -8.54 3.56 6.62
CA ALA A 25 -8.51 4.18 7.93
C ALA A 25 -7.77 5.52 7.95
N ASN A 26 -6.67 5.64 7.20
CA ASN A 26 -5.95 6.91 7.05
C ASN A 26 -6.84 7.99 6.41
N ILE A 27 -7.55 7.67 5.34
CA ILE A 27 -8.52 8.59 4.72
C ILE A 27 -9.63 8.96 5.71
N ALA A 28 -10.17 7.98 6.46
CA ALA A 28 -11.19 8.21 7.47
C ALA A 28 -10.75 9.20 8.56
N ARG A 29 -9.49 9.12 9.02
CA ARG A 29 -8.93 10.04 10.03
C ARG A 29 -8.84 11.49 9.57
N LEU A 30 -8.75 11.73 8.28
CA LEU A 30 -8.71 13.09 7.75
C LEU A 30 -10.04 13.86 7.98
N GLY A 31 -11.15 13.14 8.21
CA GLY A 31 -12.46 13.75 8.48
C GLY A 31 -13.00 14.60 7.33
N ALA A 32 -12.49 14.42 6.12
CA ALA A 32 -12.75 15.29 4.98
C ALA A 32 -13.81 14.72 4.01
N VAL A 33 -14.23 13.49 4.20
CA VAL A 33 -15.23 12.80 3.36
C VAL A 33 -16.14 11.92 4.21
N GLU A 34 -17.39 11.75 3.79
CA GLU A 34 -18.24 10.67 4.28
C GLU A 34 -17.79 9.36 3.63
N LEU A 35 -17.32 8.39 4.42
CA LEU A 35 -16.60 7.23 3.91
C LEU A 35 -17.36 5.93 4.19
N LEU A 36 -17.70 5.21 3.12
CA LEU A 36 -18.11 3.81 3.15
C LEU A 36 -16.97 2.92 2.69
N VAL A 37 -16.44 2.09 3.57
CA VAL A 37 -15.42 1.09 3.22
C VAL A 37 -16.08 -0.26 2.99
N THR A 38 -15.78 -0.90 1.86
CA THR A 38 -16.27 -2.24 1.51
C THR A 38 -15.10 -3.19 1.27
N GLY A 39 -15.23 -4.42 1.68
CA GLY A 39 -14.20 -5.44 1.53
C GLY A 39 -14.54 -6.71 2.28
N THR A 40 -13.71 -7.75 2.17
CA THR A 40 -13.85 -8.94 3.01
C THR A 40 -13.45 -8.60 4.45
N ALA A 41 -14.30 -8.96 5.42
CA ALA A 41 -13.98 -8.74 6.82
C ALA A 41 -12.75 -9.58 7.23
N PRO A 42 -11.81 -9.02 8.02
CA PRO A 42 -10.72 -9.80 8.61
C PRO A 42 -11.25 -10.93 9.51
N ALA A 43 -10.42 -11.93 9.80
CA ALA A 43 -10.77 -13.05 10.66
C ALA A 43 -11.24 -12.63 12.08
N GLY A 44 -10.83 -11.44 12.54
CA GLY A 44 -11.26 -10.85 13.82
C GLY A 44 -12.60 -10.11 13.76
N GLY A 45 -13.31 -10.15 12.64
CA GLY A 45 -14.58 -9.45 12.43
C GLY A 45 -14.44 -8.10 11.73
N SER A 46 -15.55 -7.35 11.67
CA SER A 46 -15.56 -6.04 11.00
C SER A 46 -14.70 -5.03 11.75
N PRO A 47 -13.76 -4.35 11.05
CA PRO A 47 -12.89 -3.37 11.68
C PRO A 47 -13.69 -2.14 12.13
N GLN A 48 -13.32 -1.58 13.28
CA GLN A 48 -13.78 -0.26 13.70
C GLN A 48 -12.92 0.78 12.98
N LEU A 49 -13.54 1.65 12.19
CA LEU A 49 -12.88 2.72 11.47
C LEU A 49 -12.99 4.05 12.21
N PRO A 50 -11.96 4.91 12.16
CA PRO A 50 -12.00 6.24 12.78
C PRO A 50 -12.96 7.18 12.03
N GLY A 51 -13.21 8.37 12.60
CA GLY A 51 -13.87 9.48 11.91
C GLY A 51 -15.33 9.21 11.50
N GLY A 52 -16.02 8.22 12.11
CA GLY A 52 -17.39 7.87 11.74
C GLY A 52 -17.52 7.10 10.41
N ALA A 53 -16.40 6.66 9.82
CA ALA A 53 -16.42 5.85 8.62
C ALA A 53 -17.08 4.49 8.87
N ARG A 54 -17.86 4.02 7.91
CA ARG A 54 -18.61 2.77 8.01
C ARG A 54 -17.91 1.66 7.23
N PHE A 55 -17.70 0.50 7.86
CA PHE A 55 -17.28 -0.72 7.16
C PHE A 55 -18.49 -1.59 6.86
N ALA A 56 -18.64 -2.01 5.60
CA ALA A 56 -19.67 -2.94 5.17
C ALA A 56 -19.02 -4.19 4.54
N PRO A 57 -19.15 -5.37 5.19
CA PRO A 57 -18.50 -6.57 4.71
C PRO A 57 -19.14 -7.08 3.42
N LEU A 58 -18.28 -7.61 2.55
CA LEU A 58 -18.65 -8.33 1.34
C LEU A 58 -18.50 -9.85 1.56
N PRO A 59 -19.33 -10.67 0.88
CA PRO A 59 -19.09 -12.10 0.80
C PRO A 59 -17.68 -12.39 0.27
N PRO A 60 -17.07 -13.53 0.60
CA PRO A 60 -15.80 -13.92 -0.01
C PRO A 60 -15.94 -14.03 -1.53
N ASP A 61 -14.85 -13.78 -2.23
CA ASP A 61 -14.77 -13.90 -3.70
C ASP A 61 -14.49 -15.34 -4.15
N VAL A 62 -14.00 -16.17 -3.23
CA VAL A 62 -13.81 -17.61 -3.41
C VAL A 62 -14.89 -18.35 -2.64
N GLY A 63 -15.59 -19.27 -3.32
CA GLY A 63 -16.57 -20.13 -2.66
C GLY A 63 -15.92 -21.22 -1.81
N PRO A 64 -16.75 -22.02 -1.08
CA PRO A 64 -16.27 -23.10 -0.23
C PRO A 64 -15.50 -24.20 -0.98
N ASP A 65 -15.71 -24.28 -2.30
CA ASP A 65 -15.06 -25.27 -3.16
C ASP A 65 -13.61 -24.92 -3.54
N GLY A 66 -13.07 -23.84 -2.98
CA GLY A 66 -11.68 -23.42 -3.16
C GLY A 66 -11.48 -22.44 -4.33
N PRO A 67 -10.21 -22.08 -4.62
CA PRO A 67 -9.89 -21.14 -5.70
C PRO A 67 -10.22 -21.75 -7.06
N PHE A 68 -10.92 -20.98 -7.87
CA PHE A 68 -11.24 -21.36 -9.25
C PHE A 68 -10.01 -21.31 -10.15
N ALA A 69 -10.03 -22.10 -11.22
CA ALA A 69 -9.13 -21.86 -12.34
C ALA A 69 -9.34 -20.43 -12.87
N PRO A 70 -8.26 -19.73 -13.28
CA PRO A 70 -8.41 -18.42 -13.89
C PRO A 70 -9.40 -18.49 -15.05
N GLY A 71 -10.31 -17.52 -15.11
CA GLY A 71 -11.26 -17.39 -16.20
C GLY A 71 -10.55 -17.17 -17.54
N PRO A 72 -11.22 -17.41 -18.67
CA PRO A 72 -10.65 -17.16 -19.98
C PRO A 72 -10.41 -15.66 -20.18
N GLY A 73 -9.24 -15.31 -20.69
CA GLY A 73 -8.89 -13.97 -21.14
C GLY A 73 -7.85 -13.27 -20.29
N GLU A 74 -7.20 -12.31 -20.91
CA GLU A 74 -6.10 -11.53 -20.33
C GLU A 74 -6.55 -10.19 -19.72
N PHE A 75 -7.86 -9.87 -19.83
CA PHE A 75 -8.41 -8.57 -19.42
C PHE A 75 -8.76 -8.46 -17.94
N LEU A 76 -8.79 -9.58 -17.23
CA LEU A 76 -9.10 -9.64 -15.79
C LEU A 76 -8.10 -10.57 -15.12
N HIS A 77 -7.67 -10.22 -13.89
CA HIS A 77 -6.77 -11.06 -13.11
C HIS A 77 -7.52 -12.17 -12.39
N TYR A 78 -8.76 -11.86 -11.98
CA TYR A 78 -9.56 -12.74 -11.15
C TYR A 78 -11.05 -12.47 -11.36
N ALA A 79 -11.68 -13.26 -12.16
CA ALA A 79 -13.13 -13.19 -12.36
C ALA A 79 -13.72 -14.58 -12.66
N PRO A 80 -13.63 -15.54 -11.71
CA PRO A 80 -14.18 -16.87 -11.92
C PRO A 80 -15.70 -16.80 -12.06
N ALA A 81 -16.25 -17.60 -12.95
CA ALA A 81 -17.71 -17.79 -13.02
C ALA A 81 -18.18 -18.53 -11.77
N GLY A 82 -19.14 -17.97 -11.04
CA GLY A 82 -19.68 -18.64 -9.86
C GLY A 82 -20.53 -17.77 -8.95
N SER A 83 -21.31 -18.42 -8.10
CA SER A 83 -22.28 -17.77 -7.20
C SER A 83 -21.62 -16.89 -6.13
N ALA A 84 -20.40 -17.21 -5.70
CA ALA A 84 -19.67 -16.41 -4.72
C ALA A 84 -19.38 -15.01 -5.28
N LEU A 85 -18.81 -14.94 -6.49
CA LEU A 85 -18.51 -13.67 -7.13
C LEU A 85 -19.78 -12.89 -7.50
N GLN A 86 -20.83 -13.58 -7.97
CA GLN A 86 -22.15 -12.99 -8.23
C GLN A 86 -22.72 -12.35 -6.95
N SER A 87 -22.70 -13.06 -5.83
CA SER A 87 -23.17 -12.57 -4.53
C SER A 87 -22.37 -11.36 -4.06
N ARG A 88 -21.04 -11.39 -4.24
CA ARG A 88 -20.13 -10.30 -3.89
C ARG A 88 -20.45 -9.03 -4.68
N PHE A 89 -20.52 -9.10 -6.01
CA PHE A 89 -20.82 -7.94 -6.85
C PHE A 89 -22.23 -7.42 -6.66
N SER A 90 -23.22 -8.30 -6.50
CA SER A 90 -24.59 -7.93 -6.16
C SER A 90 -24.68 -7.19 -4.82
N ARG A 91 -23.96 -7.65 -3.78
CA ARG A 91 -23.89 -6.96 -2.49
C ARG A 91 -23.17 -5.62 -2.60
N LEU A 92 -22.06 -5.56 -3.32
CA LEU A 92 -21.29 -4.35 -3.55
C LEU A 92 -22.13 -3.27 -4.23
N HIS A 93 -22.84 -3.63 -5.27
CA HIS A 93 -23.71 -2.69 -6.01
C HIS A 93 -24.82 -2.12 -5.12
N ARG A 94 -25.55 -2.98 -4.40
CA ARG A 94 -26.58 -2.51 -3.45
C ARG A 94 -26.04 -1.54 -2.40
N LEU A 95 -24.85 -1.80 -1.86
CA LEU A 95 -24.20 -0.90 -0.90
C LEU A 95 -23.90 0.47 -1.51
N TRP A 96 -23.49 0.51 -2.79
CA TRP A 96 -23.27 1.76 -3.50
C TRP A 96 -24.57 2.49 -3.82
N GLU A 97 -25.62 1.79 -4.24
CA GLU A 97 -26.95 2.39 -4.44
C GLU A 97 -27.48 3.02 -3.15
N GLU A 98 -27.43 2.29 -2.03
CA GLU A 98 -27.87 2.77 -0.72
C GLU A 98 -27.03 3.96 -0.22
N PHE A 99 -25.72 3.91 -0.43
CA PHE A 99 -24.80 4.96 0.01
C PHE A 99 -24.79 6.16 -0.95
N ALA A 100 -25.12 6.01 -2.23
CA ALA A 100 -25.07 7.01 -3.28
C ALA A 100 -23.75 7.81 -3.28
N PRO A 101 -22.59 7.16 -3.55
CA PRO A 101 -21.30 7.82 -3.52
C PRO A 101 -21.15 8.80 -4.69
N ASP A 102 -20.43 9.90 -4.46
CA ASP A 102 -20.01 10.81 -5.52
C ASP A 102 -18.88 10.20 -6.34
N VAL A 103 -18.06 9.35 -5.71
CA VAL A 103 -16.93 8.66 -6.35
C VAL A 103 -16.65 7.33 -5.67
N VAL A 104 -16.21 6.35 -6.46
CA VAL A 104 -15.73 5.06 -5.97
C VAL A 104 -14.21 5.02 -6.06
N VAL A 105 -13.55 4.81 -4.93
CA VAL A 105 -12.10 4.57 -4.86
C VAL A 105 -11.86 3.07 -4.80
N VAL A 106 -11.11 2.54 -5.76
CA VAL A 106 -10.81 1.11 -5.85
C VAL A 106 -9.34 0.87 -5.53
N ASP A 107 -9.09 0.18 -4.42
CA ASP A 107 -7.74 -0.19 -4.02
C ASP A 107 -7.33 -1.50 -4.73
N VAL A 108 -6.61 -1.36 -5.80
CA VAL A 108 -5.92 -2.31 -6.69
C VAL A 108 -6.75 -3.30 -7.52
N SER A 109 -8.02 -3.56 -7.25
CA SER A 109 -8.79 -4.53 -8.04
C SER A 109 -9.20 -3.95 -9.40
N VAL A 110 -8.65 -4.51 -10.46
CA VAL A 110 -9.01 -4.11 -11.84
C VAL A 110 -10.45 -4.50 -12.17
N GLU A 111 -10.94 -5.61 -11.66
CA GLU A 111 -12.29 -6.12 -11.83
C GLU A 111 -13.34 -5.19 -11.22
N VAL A 112 -13.07 -4.74 -9.98
CA VAL A 112 -13.97 -3.82 -9.28
C VAL A 112 -13.93 -2.43 -9.93
N ALA A 113 -12.78 -1.99 -10.43
CA ALA A 113 -12.68 -0.75 -11.19
C ALA A 113 -13.50 -0.79 -12.48
N ALA A 114 -13.40 -1.88 -13.25
CA ALA A 114 -14.20 -2.10 -14.46
C ALA A 114 -15.70 -2.16 -14.12
N PHE A 115 -16.07 -2.90 -13.07
CA PHE A 115 -17.46 -2.99 -12.62
C PHE A 115 -18.03 -1.63 -12.21
N ALA A 116 -17.29 -0.84 -11.42
CA ALA A 116 -17.73 0.49 -11.01
C ALA A 116 -17.92 1.43 -12.21
N ARG A 117 -17.03 1.36 -13.21
CA ARG A 117 -17.18 2.11 -14.46
C ARG A 117 -18.41 1.70 -15.24
N LEU A 118 -18.65 0.39 -15.40
CA LEU A 118 -19.85 -0.14 -16.08
C LEU A 118 -21.14 0.18 -15.34
N ALA A 119 -21.09 0.30 -14.01
CA ALA A 119 -22.21 0.73 -13.17
C ALA A 119 -22.43 2.27 -13.18
N GLY A 120 -21.62 3.03 -13.93
CA GLY A 120 -21.82 4.46 -14.14
C GLY A 120 -21.21 5.38 -13.07
N TYR A 121 -20.38 4.86 -12.16
CA TYR A 121 -19.75 5.68 -11.13
C TYR A 121 -18.48 6.39 -11.64
N PRO A 122 -18.18 7.63 -11.17
CA PRO A 122 -16.83 8.16 -11.22
C PRO A 122 -15.89 7.25 -10.42
N VAL A 123 -14.71 6.90 -10.98
CA VAL A 123 -13.79 5.96 -10.37
C VAL A 123 -12.40 6.55 -10.23
N ILE A 124 -11.84 6.41 -9.03
CA ILE A 124 -10.42 6.59 -8.74
C ILE A 124 -9.82 5.21 -8.49
N HIS A 125 -8.75 4.86 -9.20
CA HIS A 125 -8.05 3.59 -8.98
C HIS A 125 -6.67 3.83 -8.36
N ARG A 126 -6.28 2.96 -7.43
CA ARG A 126 -4.97 3.06 -6.80
C ARG A 126 -3.88 2.52 -7.72
N ARG A 127 -2.92 3.36 -8.07
CA ARG A 127 -1.64 2.99 -8.66
C ARG A 127 -0.70 2.46 -7.58
N MET A 128 -0.10 1.31 -7.81
CA MET A 128 0.96 0.73 -6.96
C MET A 128 2.23 0.52 -7.78
N HIS A 129 3.37 0.47 -7.13
CA HIS A 129 4.61 0.03 -7.77
C HIS A 129 4.48 -1.39 -8.33
N GLY A 130 5.40 -1.78 -9.18
CA GLY A 130 5.42 -3.09 -9.81
C GLY A 130 5.20 -3.06 -11.31
N GLU A 131 5.44 -4.19 -11.95
CA GLU A 131 5.29 -4.40 -13.39
C GLU A 131 3.79 -4.58 -13.73
N ARG A 132 3.10 -3.45 -13.94
CA ARG A 132 1.63 -3.42 -14.13
C ARG A 132 1.28 -2.93 -15.52
N THR A 133 1.84 -3.62 -16.54
CA THR A 133 1.66 -3.30 -17.96
C THR A 133 0.84 -4.34 -18.71
N ASP A 134 0.29 -5.32 -18.00
CA ASP A 134 -0.59 -6.33 -18.54
C ASP A 134 -1.96 -5.74 -18.96
N PRO A 135 -2.73 -6.46 -19.82
CA PRO A 135 -4.00 -5.98 -20.34
C PRO A 135 -5.01 -5.58 -19.26
N ALA A 136 -5.07 -6.29 -18.13
CA ALA A 136 -6.01 -6.02 -17.06
C ALA A 136 -5.72 -4.68 -16.35
N HIS A 137 -4.44 -4.39 -16.02
CA HIS A 137 -4.07 -3.09 -15.47
C HIS A 137 -4.28 -1.97 -16.49
N ARG A 138 -3.93 -2.18 -17.77
CA ARG A 138 -4.20 -1.17 -18.80
C ARG A 138 -5.68 -0.86 -18.91
N LEU A 139 -6.54 -1.90 -18.96
CA LEU A 139 -7.99 -1.70 -18.97
C LEU A 139 -8.47 -0.82 -17.81
N ALA A 140 -8.01 -1.11 -16.59
CA ALA A 140 -8.35 -0.31 -15.41
C ALA A 140 -7.82 1.13 -15.56
N TYR A 141 -6.51 1.30 -15.86
CA TYR A 141 -5.89 2.62 -15.94
C TYR A 141 -6.48 3.48 -17.05
N ASP A 142 -6.82 2.90 -18.20
CA ASP A 142 -7.43 3.62 -19.32
C ASP A 142 -8.86 4.05 -19.00
N SER A 143 -9.65 3.19 -18.35
CA SER A 143 -11.09 3.39 -18.16
C SER A 143 -11.46 4.27 -16.96
N VAL A 144 -10.62 4.37 -15.91
CA VAL A 144 -10.93 5.15 -14.71
C VAL A 144 -10.69 6.65 -14.89
N HIS A 145 -11.37 7.49 -14.12
CA HIS A 145 -11.27 8.95 -14.21
C HIS A 145 -9.95 9.48 -13.67
N ARG A 146 -9.48 8.91 -12.54
CA ARG A 146 -8.22 9.29 -11.90
C ARG A 146 -7.49 8.09 -11.36
N LEU A 147 -6.16 8.26 -11.24
CA LEU A 147 -5.29 7.35 -10.51
C LEU A 147 -4.76 8.08 -9.27
N ILE A 148 -4.64 7.37 -8.15
CA ILE A 148 -3.96 7.87 -6.95
C ILE A 148 -2.81 6.94 -6.58
N ALA A 149 -1.70 7.53 -6.16
CA ALA A 149 -0.54 6.80 -5.67
C ALA A 149 -0.20 7.23 -4.25
N TYR A 150 0.02 6.27 -3.34
CA TYR A 150 0.45 6.56 -1.97
C TYR A 150 1.98 6.63 -1.87
N PHE A 151 2.58 7.37 -2.80
CA PHE A 151 4.00 7.67 -2.88
C PHE A 151 4.20 8.94 -3.73
N PRO A 152 5.35 9.60 -3.69
CA PRO A 152 5.60 10.81 -4.46
C PRO A 152 5.90 10.51 -5.94
N GLU A 153 5.61 11.46 -6.79
CA GLU A 153 5.88 11.40 -8.24
C GLU A 153 7.35 11.12 -8.57
N THR A 154 8.26 11.61 -7.73
CA THR A 154 9.71 11.51 -7.94
C THR A 154 10.27 10.09 -7.99
N ILE A 155 9.51 9.11 -7.49
CA ILE A 155 9.87 7.68 -7.53
C ILE A 155 8.93 6.84 -8.41
N GLU A 156 8.09 7.49 -9.23
CA GLU A 156 7.22 6.79 -10.19
C GLU A 156 8.02 6.29 -11.40
N ASP A 157 7.54 5.20 -11.99
CA ASP A 157 8.05 4.68 -13.26
C ASP A 157 7.90 5.72 -14.38
N PRO A 158 8.97 6.07 -15.10
CA PRO A 158 8.90 7.05 -16.19
C PRO A 158 7.94 6.66 -17.32
N ALA A 159 7.71 5.36 -17.56
CA ALA A 159 6.75 4.91 -18.57
C ALA A 159 5.31 5.16 -18.10
N HIS A 160 5.03 4.94 -16.80
CA HIS A 160 3.74 5.30 -16.21
C HIS A 160 3.49 6.82 -16.24
N LEU A 161 4.48 7.63 -15.91
CA LEU A 161 4.39 9.09 -15.99
C LEU A 161 4.03 9.55 -17.41
N ARG A 162 4.67 9.00 -18.42
CA ARG A 162 4.36 9.35 -19.82
C ARG A 162 2.96 8.94 -20.24
N ALA A 163 2.47 7.77 -19.79
CA ALA A 163 1.17 7.24 -20.20
C ALA A 163 0.01 7.83 -19.38
N TYR A 164 0.20 8.01 -18.07
CA TYR A 164 -0.89 8.28 -17.12
C TYR A 164 -0.61 9.43 -16.16
N GLY A 165 0.52 10.13 -16.27
CA GLY A 165 0.89 11.22 -15.35
C GLY A 165 -0.19 12.31 -15.27
N SER A 166 -0.81 12.68 -16.39
CA SER A 166 -1.86 13.71 -16.43
C SER A 166 -3.15 13.34 -15.68
N LYS A 167 -3.40 12.05 -15.44
CA LYS A 167 -4.54 11.57 -14.67
C LYS A 167 -4.16 10.98 -13.30
N SER A 168 -2.88 11.03 -12.93
CA SER A 168 -2.36 10.53 -11.66
C SER A 168 -2.19 11.64 -10.64
N THR A 169 -2.57 11.37 -9.39
CA THR A 169 -2.33 12.23 -8.24
C THR A 169 -1.47 11.48 -7.22
N TYR A 170 -0.30 12.04 -6.93
CA TYR A 170 0.68 11.46 -6.00
C TYR A 170 0.46 12.02 -4.61
N LEU A 171 -0.12 11.21 -3.72
CA LEU A 171 -0.52 11.62 -2.38
C LEU A 171 0.64 11.71 -1.40
N GLY A 172 1.73 10.98 -1.67
CA GLY A 172 2.78 10.74 -0.67
C GLY A 172 2.36 9.67 0.34
N MET A 173 3.12 9.54 1.43
CA MET A 173 2.83 8.60 2.51
C MET A 173 2.50 9.34 3.80
N LEU A 174 1.55 8.79 4.58
CA LEU A 174 1.33 9.20 5.96
C LEU A 174 2.20 8.37 6.90
N ALA A 175 2.79 9.02 7.88
CA ALA A 175 3.41 8.31 9.00
C ALA A 175 2.35 7.48 9.74
N PRO A 176 2.70 6.29 10.29
CA PRO A 176 1.81 5.56 11.18
C PRO A 176 1.43 6.40 12.41
N ASP A 177 0.21 6.20 12.94
CA ASP A 177 -0.27 6.93 14.14
C ASP A 177 0.60 6.70 15.38
N THR A 178 1.24 5.52 15.45
CA THR A 178 2.15 5.14 16.53
C THR A 178 3.58 5.64 16.29
N ALA A 179 3.81 6.44 15.24
CA ALA A 179 5.15 6.97 14.99
C ALA A 179 5.58 7.85 16.16
N PRO A 180 6.73 7.58 16.79
CA PRO A 180 7.23 8.41 17.86
C PRO A 180 7.51 9.82 17.34
N SER A 181 7.25 10.83 18.17
CA SER A 181 7.62 12.20 17.85
C SER A 181 9.13 12.28 17.61
N ALA A 182 9.55 12.93 16.54
CA ALA A 182 10.94 13.03 16.16
C ALA A 182 11.80 13.58 17.33
N GLY A 183 12.87 12.88 17.66
CA GLY A 183 13.83 13.29 18.68
C GLY A 183 13.52 12.84 20.11
N LEU A 184 12.37 12.18 20.38
CA LEU A 184 12.02 11.72 21.73
C LEU A 184 12.61 10.35 22.12
N VAL A 185 13.08 9.58 21.15
CA VAL A 185 13.68 8.26 21.42
C VAL A 185 15.20 8.35 21.30
N PRO A 186 15.95 8.10 22.38
CA PRO A 186 17.42 8.05 22.31
C PRO A 186 17.88 6.93 21.37
N VAL A 187 18.85 7.24 20.53
CA VAL A 187 19.47 6.24 19.65
C VAL A 187 20.39 5.35 20.47
N ARG A 188 20.25 4.05 20.30
CA ARG A 188 21.15 3.05 20.86
C ARG A 188 22.26 2.78 19.83
N PRO A 189 23.52 3.16 20.13
CA PRO A 189 24.62 2.98 19.20
C PRO A 189 24.78 1.53 18.77
N ARG A 190 25.13 1.32 17.50
CA ARG A 190 25.33 -0.01 16.89
C ARG A 190 24.15 -0.95 17.11
N THR A 191 22.94 -0.43 16.88
CA THR A 191 21.71 -1.23 16.94
C THR A 191 21.05 -1.30 15.56
N VAL A 192 20.75 -2.52 15.12
CA VAL A 192 19.91 -2.83 13.96
C VAL A 192 18.52 -3.21 14.44
N ALA A 193 17.49 -2.48 14.04
CA ALA A 193 16.11 -2.91 14.23
C ALA A 193 15.59 -3.58 12.95
N VAL A 194 15.29 -4.86 13.05
CA VAL A 194 14.72 -5.64 11.95
C VAL A 194 13.22 -5.74 12.14
N GLN A 195 12.45 -5.31 11.13
CA GLN A 195 11.00 -5.49 11.10
C GLN A 195 10.63 -6.39 9.92
N THR A 196 10.22 -7.62 10.22
CA THR A 196 9.73 -8.56 9.22
C THR A 196 8.22 -8.38 8.99
N SER A 197 7.69 -8.84 7.86
CA SER A 197 6.26 -8.74 7.57
C SER A 197 5.43 -9.71 8.41
N LEU A 198 4.17 -9.34 8.72
CA LEU A 198 3.21 -10.20 9.42
C LEU A 198 2.54 -11.23 8.48
N GLY A 199 2.65 -11.02 7.17
CA GLY A 199 1.97 -11.84 6.15
C GLY A 199 2.85 -12.95 5.52
N GLY A 200 3.82 -13.45 6.23
CA GLY A 200 4.84 -14.37 5.74
C GLY A 200 6.14 -13.61 5.44
N THR A 201 7.28 -14.25 5.63
CA THR A 201 8.56 -13.59 5.49
C THR A 201 9.39 -14.26 4.41
N GLY A 202 9.96 -13.45 3.51
CA GLY A 202 11.02 -13.87 2.61
C GLY A 202 12.40 -13.94 3.29
N VAL A 203 12.49 -13.55 4.57
CA VAL A 203 13.75 -13.55 5.33
C VAL A 203 13.83 -14.84 6.14
N ALA A 204 14.77 -15.70 5.78
CA ALA A 204 15.10 -16.87 6.58
C ALA A 204 15.80 -16.43 7.88
N LEU A 205 15.42 -17.03 9.00
CA LEU A 205 16.03 -16.73 10.29
C LEU A 205 17.55 -16.99 10.25
N GLU A 206 17.98 -18.03 9.57
CA GLU A 206 19.41 -18.38 9.47
C GLU A 206 20.22 -17.30 8.75
N ASP A 207 19.70 -16.69 7.68
CA ASP A 207 20.37 -15.59 6.98
C ASP A 207 20.55 -14.37 7.92
N LEU A 208 19.54 -14.10 8.75
CA LEU A 208 19.60 -13.02 9.74
C LEU A 208 20.63 -13.32 10.82
N LEU A 209 20.66 -14.55 11.35
CA LEU A 209 21.65 -14.97 12.34
C LEU A 209 23.08 -14.97 11.76
N ALA A 210 23.23 -15.31 10.48
CA ALA A 210 24.51 -15.25 9.78
C ALA A 210 25.02 -13.79 9.66
N ALA A 211 24.13 -12.84 9.36
CA ALA A 211 24.46 -11.41 9.35
C ALA A 211 24.90 -10.90 10.75
N ALA A 212 24.16 -11.31 11.78
CA ALA A 212 24.47 -10.94 13.15
C ALA A 212 25.83 -11.51 13.63
N ARG A 213 26.18 -12.74 13.21
CA ARG A 213 27.50 -13.34 13.52
C ARG A 213 28.66 -12.58 12.85
N GLN A 214 28.44 -11.97 11.68
CA GLN A 214 29.44 -11.13 11.01
C GLN A 214 29.63 -9.78 11.72
N THR A 215 28.67 -9.36 12.55
CA THR A 215 28.63 -8.04 13.20
C THR A 215 28.48 -8.15 14.72
N PRO A 216 29.44 -8.79 15.43
CA PRO A 216 29.31 -9.07 16.86
C PRO A 216 29.21 -7.80 17.72
N ASP A 217 29.69 -6.66 17.23
CA ASP A 217 29.63 -5.36 17.92
C ASP A 217 28.29 -4.62 17.70
N TRP A 218 27.36 -5.20 16.91
CA TRP A 218 26.05 -4.66 16.67
C TRP A 218 24.99 -5.48 17.39
N GLN A 219 24.04 -4.82 18.06
CA GLN A 219 22.85 -5.45 18.62
C GLN A 219 21.75 -5.55 17.56
N TRP A 220 21.15 -6.72 17.42
CA TRP A 220 20.06 -6.99 16.48
C TRP A 220 18.75 -7.21 17.22
N ASP A 221 17.79 -6.31 17.08
CA ASP A 221 16.44 -6.41 17.62
C ASP A 221 15.49 -6.87 16.51
N VAL A 222 15.03 -8.11 16.55
CA VAL A 222 14.24 -8.74 15.47
C VAL A 222 12.78 -8.81 15.89
N MET A 223 11.93 -8.08 15.15
CA MET A 223 10.49 -7.98 15.36
C MET A 223 9.72 -8.62 14.21
N GLY A 224 8.63 -9.31 14.53
CA GLY A 224 7.75 -9.99 13.57
C GLY A 224 8.01 -11.48 13.50
N HIS A 225 7.60 -12.08 12.38
CA HIS A 225 7.79 -13.52 12.13
C HIS A 225 9.06 -13.76 11.31
N THR A 226 9.78 -14.81 11.61
CA THR A 226 10.92 -15.30 10.84
C THR A 226 10.65 -16.73 10.36
N ALA A 227 11.12 -17.08 9.17
CA ALA A 227 10.98 -18.42 8.63
C ALA A 227 12.09 -19.33 9.23
N GLY A 228 11.70 -20.53 9.65
CA GLY A 228 12.60 -21.53 10.22
C GLY A 228 12.64 -21.54 11.75
N ALA A 229 13.16 -22.65 12.30
CA ALA A 229 13.41 -22.77 13.73
C ALA A 229 14.79 -22.16 14.05
N PRO A 230 14.95 -21.47 15.18
CA PRO A 230 16.26 -20.96 15.56
C PRO A 230 17.19 -22.14 15.90
N GLY A 231 18.38 -22.13 15.28
CA GLY A 231 19.52 -22.86 15.78
C GLY A 231 20.12 -22.12 16.99
N GLU A 232 21.43 -22.13 17.13
CA GLU A 232 22.10 -21.32 18.15
C GLU A 232 21.96 -19.82 17.84
N VAL A 233 21.26 -19.10 18.71
CA VAL A 233 21.04 -17.65 18.58
C VAL A 233 22.24 -16.91 19.13
N PRO A 234 22.94 -16.08 18.35
CA PRO A 234 24.07 -15.27 18.84
C PRO A 234 23.65 -14.35 19.99
N ALA A 235 24.58 -14.08 20.91
CA ALA A 235 24.31 -13.24 22.10
C ALA A 235 23.91 -11.80 21.76
N ASN A 236 24.25 -11.33 20.57
CA ASN A 236 23.91 -9.99 20.07
C ASN A 236 22.55 -9.96 19.33
N VAL A 237 21.72 -11.00 19.41
CA VAL A 237 20.40 -11.05 18.77
C VAL A 237 19.29 -11.20 19.79
N SER A 238 18.30 -10.32 19.72
CA SER A 238 17.05 -10.40 20.49
C SER A 238 15.88 -10.72 19.56
N LEU A 239 15.32 -11.93 19.64
CA LEU A 239 14.12 -12.32 18.91
C LEU A 239 12.90 -11.88 19.72
N LEU A 240 12.23 -10.80 19.29
CA LEU A 240 11.16 -10.14 20.04
C LEU A 240 9.76 -10.61 19.65
N GLY A 241 9.64 -11.39 18.56
CA GLY A 241 8.34 -11.80 18.02
C GLY A 241 7.51 -10.61 17.56
N VAL A 242 6.19 -10.79 17.56
CA VAL A 242 5.26 -9.73 17.14
C VAL A 242 5.17 -8.66 18.23
N VAL A 243 5.59 -7.44 17.89
CA VAL A 243 5.57 -6.26 18.77
C VAL A 243 4.37 -5.40 18.40
N ALA A 244 3.56 -5.02 19.38
CA ALA A 244 2.34 -4.22 19.16
C ALA A 244 2.66 -2.83 18.58
N ASP A 245 3.71 -2.17 19.10
CA ASP A 245 4.21 -0.90 18.59
C ASP A 245 5.72 -0.99 18.31
N PRO A 246 6.14 -1.19 17.07
CA PRO A 246 7.55 -1.24 16.70
C PRO A 246 8.21 0.16 16.61
N GLY A 247 7.42 1.23 16.54
CA GLY A 247 7.90 2.58 16.30
C GLY A 247 9.06 3.02 17.20
N PRO A 248 8.97 2.92 18.53
CA PRO A 248 10.06 3.29 19.45
C PRO A 248 11.35 2.50 19.21
N ARG A 249 11.26 1.22 18.85
CA ARG A 249 12.45 0.41 18.58
C ARG A 249 13.09 0.78 17.24
N LEU A 250 12.28 1.01 16.21
CA LEU A 250 12.78 1.50 14.92
C LEU A 250 13.47 2.86 15.09
N ALA A 251 12.85 3.81 15.80
CA ALA A 251 13.41 5.13 16.03
C ALA A 251 14.65 5.12 16.94
N GLY A 252 14.75 4.15 17.83
CA GLY A 252 15.90 3.97 18.75
C GLY A 252 17.10 3.23 18.16
N ALA A 253 17.02 2.74 16.91
CA ALA A 253 18.11 2.03 16.26
C ALA A 253 19.02 2.98 15.45
N ASP A 254 20.26 2.57 15.16
CA ASP A 254 21.12 3.27 14.20
C ASP A 254 20.68 2.96 12.75
N VAL A 255 20.28 1.71 12.50
CA VAL A 255 19.87 1.24 11.17
C VAL A 255 18.56 0.45 11.28
N VAL A 256 17.66 0.67 10.34
CA VAL A 256 16.43 -0.11 10.19
C VAL A 256 16.56 -1.08 9.00
N VAL A 257 16.24 -2.35 9.22
CA VAL A 257 16.12 -3.35 8.17
C VAL A 257 14.67 -3.80 8.09
N THR A 258 14.03 -3.69 6.93
CA THR A 258 12.62 -4.03 6.79
C THR A 258 12.27 -4.53 5.39
N SER A 259 11.11 -5.16 5.24
CA SER A 259 10.59 -5.49 3.91
C SER A 259 10.21 -4.23 3.14
N ALA A 260 10.15 -4.32 1.82
CA ALA A 260 9.73 -3.20 0.98
C ALA A 260 8.20 -3.09 0.80
N GLY A 261 7.44 -3.58 1.80
CA GLY A 261 6.00 -3.38 1.83
C GLY A 261 5.63 -1.94 2.23
N HIS A 262 4.59 -1.38 1.64
CA HIS A 262 4.20 0.04 1.79
C HIS A 262 4.14 0.51 3.26
N ASN A 263 3.46 -0.24 4.13
CA ASN A 263 3.34 0.11 5.55
C ASN A 263 4.65 -0.04 6.32
N ALA A 264 5.48 -1.01 5.97
CA ALA A 264 6.77 -1.23 6.57
C ALA A 264 7.75 -0.09 6.22
N VAL A 265 7.76 0.31 4.95
CA VAL A 265 8.54 1.46 4.48
C VAL A 265 8.05 2.77 5.12
N ALA A 266 6.73 2.98 5.27
CA ALA A 266 6.20 4.15 5.96
C ALA A 266 6.64 4.19 7.44
N ALA A 267 6.70 3.04 8.13
CA ALA A 267 7.18 2.95 9.50
C ALA A 267 8.70 3.23 9.58
N ALA A 268 9.50 2.70 8.66
CA ALA A 268 10.93 3.00 8.56
C ALA A 268 11.18 4.50 8.28
N ALA A 269 10.43 5.10 7.37
CA ALA A 269 10.50 6.53 7.10
C ALA A 269 10.16 7.37 8.35
N ALA A 270 9.11 7.00 9.08
CA ALA A 270 8.71 7.67 10.30
C ALA A 270 9.74 7.54 11.44
N ALA A 271 10.50 6.45 11.46
CA ALA A 271 11.58 6.25 12.42
C ALA A 271 12.75 7.23 12.20
N ARG A 272 12.86 7.83 11.01
CA ARG A 272 13.95 8.77 10.66
C ARG A 272 15.32 8.16 10.90
N ARG A 273 15.53 6.98 10.34
CA ARG A 273 16.78 6.23 10.40
C ARG A 273 17.15 5.73 9.00
N PRO A 274 18.45 5.56 8.73
CA PRO A 274 18.88 4.89 7.52
C PRO A 274 18.22 3.53 7.41
N ALA A 275 17.78 3.17 6.21
CA ALA A 275 17.03 1.94 5.99
C ALA A 275 17.64 1.04 4.92
N LEU A 276 17.70 -0.26 5.20
CA LEU A 276 17.92 -1.32 4.24
C LEU A 276 16.58 -2.00 3.95
N LEU A 277 16.16 -1.98 2.70
CA LEU A 277 14.94 -2.62 2.23
C LEU A 277 15.25 -4.01 1.67
N ILE A 278 14.59 -5.02 2.22
CA ILE A 278 14.67 -6.41 1.78
C ILE A 278 13.38 -6.75 1.04
N PRO A 279 13.35 -6.66 -0.30
CA PRO A 279 12.12 -6.93 -1.05
C PRO A 279 11.75 -8.41 -0.97
N GLU A 280 10.52 -8.69 -0.56
CA GLU A 280 9.94 -10.03 -0.57
C GLU A 280 9.28 -10.31 -1.93
N PRO A 281 9.25 -11.57 -2.40
CA PRO A 281 8.48 -11.95 -3.57
C PRO A 281 7.00 -11.57 -3.41
N ARG A 282 6.50 -10.76 -4.33
CA ARG A 282 5.09 -10.34 -4.41
C ARG A 282 4.64 -10.31 -5.87
N PRO A 283 3.33 -10.46 -6.13
CA PRO A 283 2.78 -10.31 -7.47
C PRO A 283 3.26 -9.01 -8.13
N PHE A 284 3.46 -9.05 -9.43
CA PHE A 284 3.93 -7.92 -10.23
C PHE A 284 5.27 -7.33 -9.78
N ARG A 285 6.10 -8.07 -9.06
CA ARG A 285 7.38 -7.63 -8.49
C ARG A 285 7.29 -6.34 -7.66
N GLU A 286 6.14 -6.11 -7.03
CA GLU A 286 5.78 -4.85 -6.36
C GLU A 286 6.87 -4.36 -5.42
N GLN A 287 7.33 -5.20 -4.47
CA GLN A 287 8.33 -4.80 -3.50
C GLN A 287 9.71 -4.59 -4.13
N ALA A 288 10.09 -5.40 -5.10
CA ALA A 288 11.38 -5.26 -5.79
C ALA A 288 11.45 -3.93 -6.56
N VAL A 289 10.40 -3.59 -7.30
CA VAL A 289 10.33 -2.31 -8.02
C VAL A 289 10.34 -1.13 -7.06
N PHE A 290 9.56 -1.19 -5.98
CA PHE A 290 9.51 -0.11 -4.99
C PHE A 290 10.85 0.11 -4.30
N ALA A 291 11.50 -0.97 -3.83
CA ALA A 291 12.84 -0.88 -3.24
C ALA A 291 13.88 -0.31 -4.22
N SER A 292 13.84 -0.75 -5.49
CA SER A 292 14.75 -0.23 -6.52
C SER A 292 14.52 1.25 -6.81
N SER A 293 13.26 1.72 -6.84
CA SER A 293 12.94 3.14 -7.03
C SER A 293 13.48 4.00 -5.89
N LEU A 294 13.35 3.53 -4.64
CA LEU A 294 13.89 4.23 -3.47
C LEU A 294 15.42 4.22 -3.44
N ALA A 295 16.04 3.12 -3.84
CA ALA A 295 17.49 3.03 -3.95
C ALA A 295 18.04 3.96 -5.05
N ALA A 296 17.38 4.02 -6.21
CA ALA A 296 17.73 4.94 -7.28
C ALA A 296 17.60 6.41 -6.88
N ALA A 297 16.65 6.73 -6.01
CA ALA A 297 16.48 8.05 -5.41
C ALA A 297 17.48 8.33 -4.25
N GLY A 298 18.32 7.37 -3.91
CA GLY A 298 19.25 7.44 -2.76
C GLY A 298 18.55 7.44 -1.40
N ALA A 299 17.22 7.20 -1.35
CA ALA A 299 16.42 7.34 -0.14
C ALA A 299 16.57 6.17 0.84
N ALA A 300 16.93 4.98 0.36
CA ALA A 300 17.21 3.79 1.14
C ALA A 300 18.15 2.86 0.36
N ALA A 301 18.86 1.98 1.04
CA ALA A 301 19.53 0.86 0.38
C ALA A 301 18.51 -0.27 0.10
N ALA A 302 18.78 -1.10 -0.91
CA ALA A 302 17.96 -2.27 -1.24
C ALA A 302 18.85 -3.47 -1.58
N ALA A 303 18.63 -4.59 -0.92
CA ALA A 303 19.36 -5.83 -1.16
C ALA A 303 18.53 -7.05 -0.77
N GLY A 304 18.86 -8.23 -1.31
CA GLY A 304 18.43 -9.48 -0.70
C GLY A 304 19.29 -9.80 0.52
N PHE A 305 18.71 -10.35 1.58
CA PHE A 305 19.47 -10.64 2.81
C PHE A 305 20.70 -11.51 2.51
N ALA A 306 20.50 -12.61 1.79
CA ALA A 306 21.58 -13.54 1.40
C ALA A 306 22.55 -12.96 0.36
N SER A 307 22.24 -11.82 -0.28
CA SER A 307 23.11 -11.19 -1.28
C SER A 307 24.12 -10.20 -0.69
N VAL A 308 23.99 -9.86 0.60
CA VAL A 308 24.92 -8.97 1.29
C VAL A 308 26.16 -9.79 1.71
N ALA A 309 27.28 -9.56 1.03
CA ALA A 309 28.52 -10.27 1.29
C ALA A 309 29.29 -9.71 2.50
N ASP A 310 29.18 -8.41 2.79
CA ASP A 310 29.93 -7.71 3.85
C ASP A 310 28.97 -6.84 4.68
N TRP A 311 28.38 -7.44 5.69
CA TRP A 311 27.48 -6.77 6.62
C TRP A 311 28.15 -5.67 7.46
N PRO A 312 29.39 -5.86 7.98
CA PRO A 312 30.08 -4.79 8.69
C PRO A 312 30.19 -3.50 7.89
N SER A 313 30.69 -3.58 6.66
CA SER A 313 30.85 -2.41 5.79
C SER A 313 29.52 -1.76 5.44
N LEU A 314 28.49 -2.55 5.12
CA LEU A 314 27.15 -2.04 4.81
C LEU A 314 26.50 -1.30 5.98
N LEU A 315 26.62 -1.83 7.21
CA LEU A 315 26.04 -1.18 8.38
C LEU A 315 26.74 0.14 8.73
N GLU A 316 28.07 0.22 8.59
CA GLU A 316 28.78 1.48 8.81
C GLU A 316 28.48 2.51 7.69
N GLU A 317 28.33 2.10 6.45
CA GLU A 317 27.90 2.96 5.34
C GLU A 317 26.50 3.54 5.63
N LEU A 318 25.53 2.68 5.97
CA LEU A 318 24.17 3.09 6.30
C LEU A 318 24.16 4.05 7.50
N ARG A 319 24.88 3.73 8.55
CA ARG A 319 24.99 4.59 9.75
C ARG A 319 25.53 5.98 9.43
N GLY A 320 26.41 6.09 8.44
CA GLY A 320 26.94 7.37 7.95
C GLY A 320 26.02 8.13 7.01
N SER A 321 24.93 7.53 6.54
CA SER A 321 23.99 8.18 5.62
C SER A 321 23.01 9.12 6.34
N ASP A 322 22.30 9.96 5.56
CA ASP A 322 21.32 10.89 6.10
C ASP A 322 20.09 10.16 6.65
N PRO A 323 19.86 10.19 7.98
CA PRO A 323 18.77 9.44 8.60
C PRO A 323 17.37 9.98 8.25
N GLN A 324 17.29 11.18 7.67
CA GLN A 324 16.01 11.80 7.34
C GLN A 324 15.62 11.67 5.86
N LEU A 325 16.50 11.14 5.03
CA LEU A 325 16.32 11.18 3.59
C LEU A 325 15.07 10.38 3.16
N LEU A 326 14.87 9.18 3.72
CA LEU A 326 13.68 8.37 3.43
C LEU A 326 12.38 9.10 3.85
N ALA A 327 12.40 9.74 5.03
CA ALA A 327 11.25 10.51 5.53
C ALA A 327 10.94 11.71 4.61
N ARG A 328 11.95 12.49 4.24
CA ARG A 328 11.78 13.64 3.33
C ARG A 328 11.33 13.25 1.93
N THR A 329 11.74 12.06 1.47
CA THR A 329 11.32 11.55 0.17
C THR A 329 9.85 11.11 0.17
N LEU A 330 9.39 10.46 1.23
CA LEU A 330 8.09 9.76 1.20
C LEU A 330 6.98 10.45 1.99
N LEU A 331 7.30 11.02 3.16
CA LEU A 331 6.27 11.47 4.09
C LEU A 331 5.77 12.86 3.75
N VAL A 332 4.47 13.01 3.86
CA VAL A 332 3.75 14.28 3.76
C VAL A 332 2.95 14.53 5.04
N SER A 333 2.56 15.78 5.27
CA SER A 333 1.65 16.11 6.36
C SER A 333 0.24 15.57 6.11
N PRO A 334 -0.57 15.32 7.17
CA PRO A 334 -1.96 14.95 7.01
C PRO A 334 -2.77 15.97 6.19
N ASP A 335 -2.50 17.26 6.35
CA ASP A 335 -3.18 18.31 5.60
C ASP A 335 -2.82 18.26 4.12
N GLU A 336 -1.56 18.12 3.77
CA GLU A 336 -1.12 18.00 2.39
C GLU A 336 -1.69 16.74 1.71
N PHE A 337 -1.71 15.61 2.42
CA PHE A 337 -2.33 14.39 1.93
C PHE A 337 -3.84 14.58 1.69
N ARG A 338 -4.54 15.20 2.66
CA ARG A 338 -5.97 15.52 2.56
C ARG A 338 -6.26 16.37 1.32
N ASP A 339 -5.52 17.45 1.15
CA ASP A 339 -5.77 18.42 0.08
C ASP A 339 -5.54 17.79 -1.30
N ARG A 340 -4.49 16.97 -1.44
CA ARG A 340 -4.23 16.18 -2.66
C ARG A 340 -5.33 15.15 -2.91
N PHE A 341 -5.79 14.47 -1.87
CA PHE A 341 -6.86 13.47 -1.99
C PHE A 341 -8.18 14.12 -2.41
N LEU A 342 -8.57 15.24 -1.78
CA LEU A 342 -9.78 15.99 -2.15
C LEU A 342 -9.70 16.52 -3.58
N ALA A 343 -8.56 17.01 -4.01
CA ALA A 343 -8.36 17.44 -5.40
C ALA A 343 -8.53 16.28 -6.40
N ALA A 344 -8.08 15.06 -6.05
CA ALA A 344 -8.32 13.87 -6.87
C ALA A 344 -9.81 13.50 -6.92
N VAL A 345 -10.52 13.59 -5.79
CA VAL A 345 -11.97 13.35 -5.70
C VAL A 345 -12.74 14.37 -6.56
N ASP A 346 -12.49 15.66 -6.38
CA ASP A 346 -13.14 16.74 -7.16
C ASP A 346 -12.90 16.55 -8.66
N SER A 347 -11.67 16.26 -9.05
CA SER A 347 -11.31 16.04 -10.45
C SER A 347 -11.95 14.79 -11.06
N ALA A 348 -12.18 13.73 -10.28
CA ALA A 348 -12.88 12.54 -10.76
C ALA A 348 -14.37 12.81 -10.97
N VAL A 349 -15.00 13.55 -10.05
CA VAL A 349 -16.42 13.93 -10.13
C VAL A 349 -16.67 14.89 -11.32
N THR A 350 -15.89 15.95 -11.42
CA THR A 350 -16.06 16.95 -12.50
C THR A 350 -15.66 16.42 -13.87
N GLY A 351 -14.69 15.49 -13.95
CA GLY A 351 -14.34 14.78 -15.18
C GLY A 351 -15.48 13.87 -15.65
N GLY A 352 -16.14 13.16 -14.73
CA GLY A 352 -17.32 12.35 -15.01
C GLY A 352 -18.52 13.16 -15.50
N GLU A 353 -18.72 14.38 -14.99
CA GLU A 353 -19.79 15.27 -15.46
C GLU A 353 -19.57 15.74 -16.91
N ARG A 354 -18.30 16.00 -17.30
CA ARG A 354 -17.97 16.41 -18.69
C ARG A 354 -18.12 15.25 -19.67
N ASP A 355 -17.78 14.03 -19.29
CA ASP A 355 -17.98 12.84 -20.12
C ASP A 355 -19.47 12.55 -20.36
N ASN A 356 -20.35 12.88 -19.40
CA ASN A 356 -21.80 12.75 -19.53
C ASN A 356 -22.45 13.93 -20.30
N ALA A 357 -21.74 15.03 -20.48
CA ALA A 357 -22.21 16.25 -21.15
C ALA A 357 -21.84 16.32 -22.65
N VAL A 358 -21.35 15.22 -23.27
CA VAL A 358 -21.09 15.19 -24.72
C VAL A 358 -22.42 15.34 -25.45
N PRO A 359 -22.61 16.42 -26.25
CA PRO A 359 -23.86 16.61 -27.00
C PRO A 359 -24.03 15.48 -28.01
N GLY A 360 -25.24 14.99 -28.12
CA GLY A 360 -25.63 13.88 -28.97
C GLY A 360 -25.04 13.95 -30.38
N GLY A 361 -23.89 13.31 -30.53
CA GLY A 361 -23.36 12.92 -31.83
C GLY A 361 -24.21 11.76 -32.33
N ASN A 362 -24.81 11.92 -33.50
CA ASN A 362 -25.65 10.95 -34.22
C ASN A 362 -25.13 9.51 -34.04
N VAL A 363 -25.84 8.72 -33.27
CA VAL A 363 -25.73 7.26 -33.35
C VAL A 363 -26.37 6.89 -34.66
N SER A 364 -25.57 6.71 -35.71
CA SER A 364 -25.97 6.01 -36.91
C SER A 364 -26.40 4.60 -36.51
N THR A 365 -27.67 4.34 -36.52
CA THR A 365 -28.27 3.00 -36.43
C THR A 365 -27.71 2.16 -37.58
N VAL A 366 -26.79 1.28 -37.25
CA VAL A 366 -26.43 0.17 -38.12
C VAL A 366 -27.46 -0.93 -37.89
N HIS A 367 -28.29 -1.18 -38.89
CA HIS A 367 -29.20 -2.33 -38.96
C HIS A 367 -28.45 -3.63 -39.17
#